data_59067e75d394d8173ca5895dd1ba506d
#
_entry.id   59067e75d394d8173ca5895dd1ba506d
#
_cell.length_a   1.000
_cell.length_b   1.000
_cell.length_c   1.000
_cell.angle_alpha   90.00
_cell.angle_beta   90.00
_cell.angle_gamma   90.00
#
_symmetry.space_group_name_H-M   'P 1'
#
loop_
_entity.id
_entity.type
_entity.pdbx_description
1 polymer ?
#
loop_
_entity_poly.entity_id
_entity_poly.type
_entity_poly.pdbx_seq_one_letter_code
_entity_poly.pdbx_strand_id
1 'polypeptide(L)'
;MKEQLKHIIQKYSAGKLTLKEQIELSEQLADPQNREAEEILNDDWKSQPESNSISDRDLKPILDKVHHRIRLNEENKVVRLNFMQHFQRIAAILIFPLLLSFLTYFYFQDKPTATPTSFAEIECPMGVRTKFQLPDGSTGTLNSGSRLKYPVQFIGERKVELVGEAFFDVVHNAEIPFHVNTRNLDIKVLGTTFNVIANEDEQTEEIVLQTGSVDVSSLTGKQLAVLSPNEQLVLDIEKRTFTKNDIEASQYITWKEGKLVFRNENMQQVARRLSRWYNAEVVVDDRLLDDYTFHATFIDEPLDEVLKLLSITTPLSFKEEKRKSDPEGVFQKRKIVLKINQSKINQFR
;
A
#
# COMPACT_ATOMS: atom_id res chain seq x y z
N MET A 1 67.98 45.95 22.97
CA MET A 1 67.91 44.96 21.87
C MET A 1 69.13 45.09 20.94
N LYS A 2 69.48 46.30 20.47
CA LYS A 2 70.64 46.60 19.59
C LYS A 2 72.02 46.15 20.15
N GLU A 3 72.32 46.38 21.41
CA GLU A 3 73.54 45.96 22.06
C GLU A 3 73.69 44.44 22.21
N GLN A 4 72.59 43.76 22.48
CA GLN A 4 72.58 42.29 22.59
C GLN A 4 72.83 41.64 21.25
N LEU A 5 72.15 42.14 20.18
CA LEU A 5 72.31 41.65 18.84
C LEU A 5 73.72 41.84 18.29
N LYS A 6 74.35 43.03 18.61
CA LYS A 6 75.73 43.32 18.25
C LYS A 6 76.69 42.38 18.94
N HIS A 7 76.47 42.05 20.20
CA HIS A 7 77.29 41.08 20.97
C HIS A 7 77.15 39.65 20.41
N ILE A 8 75.92 39.23 19.97
CA ILE A 8 75.74 37.93 19.36
C ILE A 8 76.40 37.87 17.96
N ILE A 9 76.38 38.94 17.17
CA ILE A 9 77.04 39.01 15.87
C ILE A 9 78.57 38.99 16.03
N GLN A 10 79.14 39.69 17.01
CA GLN A 10 80.59 39.62 17.31
C GLN A 10 81.02 38.23 17.78
N LYS A 11 80.20 37.51 18.52
CA LYS A 11 80.46 36.11 18.89
C LYS A 11 80.37 35.18 17.65
N TYR A 12 79.50 35.52 16.73
CA TYR A 12 79.35 34.78 15.44
C TYR A 12 80.65 34.90 14.63
N SER A 13 81.14 36.11 14.42
CA SER A 13 82.41 36.37 13.67
C SER A 13 83.60 35.75 14.37
N ALA A 14 83.56 35.61 15.69
CA ALA A 14 84.65 34.96 16.46
C ALA A 14 84.49 33.43 16.56
N GLY A 15 83.49 32.81 15.97
CA GLY A 15 83.20 31.35 15.96
C GLY A 15 82.83 30.79 17.35
N LYS A 16 82.37 31.60 18.28
CA LYS A 16 82.12 31.24 19.70
C LYS A 16 80.63 31.25 20.09
N LEU A 17 79.71 31.08 19.14
CA LEU A 17 78.26 31.01 19.42
C LEU A 17 77.84 29.69 20.07
N THR A 18 76.97 29.77 21.05
CA THR A 18 76.29 28.62 21.59
C THR A 18 75.10 28.27 20.69
N LEU A 19 74.60 27.02 20.71
CA LEU A 19 73.50 26.55 19.89
C LEU A 19 72.20 27.37 20.08
N LYS A 20 71.97 27.89 21.28
CA LYS A 20 70.81 28.73 21.62
C LYS A 20 70.88 30.09 20.95
N GLU A 21 72.10 30.71 21.02
CA GLU A 21 72.37 32.00 20.36
C GLU A 21 72.36 31.90 18.84
N GLN A 22 72.70 30.72 18.26
CA GLN A 22 72.61 30.47 16.84
C GLN A 22 71.11 30.43 16.36
N ILE A 23 70.26 29.81 17.15
CA ILE A 23 68.83 29.75 16.84
C ILE A 23 68.21 31.15 16.93
N GLU A 24 68.53 31.89 18.01
CA GLU A 24 68.05 33.25 18.20
C GLU A 24 68.50 34.22 17.07
N LEU A 25 69.75 34.11 16.64
CA LEU A 25 70.23 34.89 15.51
C LEU A 25 69.56 34.48 14.20
N SER A 26 69.33 33.20 13.98
CA SER A 26 68.64 32.70 12.77
C SER A 26 67.17 33.13 12.68
N GLU A 27 66.48 33.18 13.81
CA GLU A 27 65.11 33.69 13.88
C GLU A 27 65.06 35.20 13.59
N GLN A 28 65.96 35.95 14.11
CA GLN A 28 66.05 37.43 13.91
C GLN A 28 66.41 37.78 12.45
N LEU A 29 67.24 37.01 11.81
CA LEU A 29 67.65 37.19 10.42
C LEU A 29 66.56 36.65 9.43
N ALA A 30 65.70 35.76 9.88
CA ALA A 30 64.62 35.25 9.10
C ALA A 30 63.37 36.17 9.02
N ASP A 31 63.35 37.22 9.87
CA ASP A 31 62.27 38.22 9.86
C ASP A 31 62.53 39.29 8.82
N PRO A 32 61.77 39.36 7.71
CA PRO A 32 62.01 40.34 6.63
C PRO A 32 61.81 41.81 7.06
N GLN A 33 61.24 42.03 8.22
CA GLN A 33 61.04 43.40 8.72
C GLN A 33 62.20 43.90 9.65
N ASN A 34 63.12 43.01 10.02
CA ASN A 34 64.21 43.35 10.94
C ASN A 34 65.47 43.79 10.17
N ARG A 35 65.35 44.92 9.46
CA ARG A 35 66.49 45.53 8.74
C ARG A 35 67.68 45.89 9.62
N GLU A 36 67.48 46.08 10.90
CA GLU A 36 68.50 46.45 11.90
C GLU A 36 69.52 45.31 12.08
N ALA A 37 69.11 44.04 12.00
CA ALA A 37 69.98 42.87 12.06
C ALA A 37 70.88 42.77 10.81
N GLU A 38 70.38 43.05 9.65
CA GLU A 38 71.15 43.05 8.40
C GLU A 38 72.17 44.19 8.35
N GLU A 39 71.82 45.39 8.82
CA GLU A 39 72.70 46.53 8.83
C GLU A 39 73.92 46.27 9.80
N ILE A 40 73.68 45.76 11.00
CA ILE A 40 74.73 45.48 11.96
C ILE A 40 75.67 44.36 11.45
N LEU A 41 75.11 43.36 10.77
CA LEU A 41 75.90 42.26 10.20
C LEU A 41 76.77 42.74 9.02
N ASN A 42 76.26 43.66 8.21
CA ASN A 42 76.94 44.25 7.06
C ASN A 42 78.08 45.24 7.54
N ASP A 43 77.81 45.97 8.61
CA ASP A 43 78.83 46.85 9.20
C ASP A 43 79.97 46.05 9.90
N ASP A 44 79.65 44.95 10.60
CA ASP A 44 80.65 44.06 11.20
C ASP A 44 81.51 43.37 10.10
N TRP A 45 80.87 42.95 9.00
CA TRP A 45 81.54 42.36 7.85
C TRP A 45 82.50 43.35 7.18
N LYS A 46 82.14 44.64 7.03
CA LYS A 46 83.00 45.70 6.44
C LYS A 46 84.13 46.12 7.36
N SER A 47 84.00 45.91 8.63
CA SER A 47 85.04 46.34 9.65
C SER A 47 86.12 45.26 9.82
N GLN A 48 86.03 44.10 9.24
CA GLN A 48 87.04 43.07 9.34
C GLN A 48 88.24 43.39 8.40
N PRO A 49 89.49 43.32 8.86
CA PRO A 49 90.62 43.55 7.98
C PRO A 49 90.74 42.45 6.92
N GLU A 50 91.01 42.85 5.68
CA GLU A 50 91.32 41.99 4.54
C GLU A 50 92.57 41.14 4.79
N SER A 51 92.49 40.15 5.65
CA SER A 51 93.60 39.19 5.80
C SER A 51 93.00 37.78 5.96
N ASN A 52 92.73 37.17 4.84
CA ASN A 52 93.06 35.81 4.51
C ASN A 52 92.35 35.49 3.16
N SER A 53 93.12 35.37 2.12
CA SER A 53 92.66 34.82 0.86
C SER A 53 92.25 33.38 1.13
N ILE A 54 90.93 33.15 1.33
CA ILE A 54 90.30 31.83 1.36
C ILE A 54 90.53 31.26 -0.01
N SER A 55 91.33 30.18 -0.15
CA SER A 55 91.64 29.57 -1.37
C SER A 55 90.35 28.96 -1.93
N ASP A 56 90.14 29.10 -3.26
CA ASP A 56 88.99 28.50 -4.00
C ASP A 56 88.79 26.99 -3.74
N ARG A 57 89.87 26.30 -3.28
CA ARG A 57 89.84 24.89 -2.85
C ARG A 57 89.08 24.66 -1.54
N ASP A 58 88.98 25.62 -0.63
CA ASP A 58 88.29 25.44 0.65
C ASP A 58 86.80 25.75 0.57
N LEU A 59 86.39 26.54 -0.40
CA LEU A 59 84.99 26.89 -0.62
C LEU A 59 84.18 25.83 -1.37
N LYS A 60 84.78 25.07 -2.28
CA LYS A 60 84.13 24.02 -3.03
C LYS A 60 83.41 22.98 -2.18
N PRO A 61 84.01 22.37 -1.15
CA PRO A 61 83.26 21.32 -0.38
C PRO A 61 82.12 21.93 0.46
N ILE A 62 82.18 23.20 0.79
CA ILE A 62 81.11 23.87 1.49
C ILE A 62 79.96 24.16 0.50
N LEU A 63 80.26 24.63 -0.71
CA LEU A 63 79.31 24.91 -1.72
C LEU A 63 78.59 23.60 -2.18
N ASP A 64 79.31 22.52 -2.32
CA ASP A 64 78.77 21.20 -2.65
C ASP A 64 77.83 20.67 -1.55
N LYS A 65 78.14 20.87 -0.28
CA LYS A 65 77.24 20.53 0.84
C LYS A 65 75.97 21.37 0.87
N VAL A 66 76.03 22.63 0.52
CA VAL A 66 74.89 23.52 0.45
C VAL A 66 73.98 23.12 -0.73
N HIS A 67 74.56 22.90 -1.92
CA HIS A 67 73.82 22.43 -3.09
C HIS A 67 73.19 21.06 -2.87
N HIS A 68 73.89 20.15 -2.19
CA HIS A 68 73.34 18.85 -1.85
C HIS A 68 72.12 18.96 -0.91
N ARG A 69 72.18 19.83 0.11
CA ARG A 69 71.08 20.09 1.00
C ARG A 69 69.88 20.74 0.32
N ILE A 70 70.11 21.64 -0.62
CA ILE A 70 69.03 22.26 -1.42
C ILE A 70 68.33 21.21 -2.28
N ARG A 71 69.07 20.36 -2.95
CA ARG A 71 68.48 19.29 -3.77
C ARG A 71 67.63 18.30 -2.96
N LEU A 72 68.12 17.88 -1.80
CA LEU A 72 67.34 16.98 -0.93
C LEU A 72 66.05 17.61 -0.42
N ASN A 73 66.01 18.91 -0.28
CA ASN A 73 64.82 19.62 0.17
C ASN A 73 63.80 19.86 -0.95
N GLU A 74 64.26 20.01 -2.20
CA GLU A 74 63.44 20.13 -3.38
C GLU A 74 62.80 18.79 -3.80
N GLU A 75 63.57 17.69 -3.78
CA GLU A 75 63.02 16.37 -4.09
C GLU A 75 61.90 15.91 -3.16
N ASN A 76 61.99 16.19 -1.89
CA ASN A 76 60.95 15.84 -0.90
C ASN A 76 59.63 16.64 -1.07
N LYS A 77 59.66 17.88 -1.59
CA LYS A 77 58.45 18.64 -1.88
C LYS A 77 57.71 18.17 -3.11
N VAL A 78 58.40 17.81 -4.15
CA VAL A 78 57.83 17.37 -5.42
C VAL A 78 57.11 16.02 -5.26
N VAL A 79 57.72 15.08 -4.55
CA VAL A 79 57.16 13.74 -4.33
C VAL A 79 55.84 13.76 -3.55
N ARG A 80 55.70 14.61 -2.52
CA ARG A 80 54.45 14.72 -1.73
C ARG A 80 53.28 15.33 -2.51
N LEU A 81 53.52 16.31 -3.35
CA LEU A 81 52.48 16.94 -4.16
C LEU A 81 51.95 15.97 -5.26
N ASN A 82 52.83 15.22 -5.92
CA ASN A 82 52.43 14.26 -6.94
C ASN A 82 51.63 13.08 -6.35
N PHE A 83 51.99 12.56 -5.18
CA PHE A 83 51.27 11.48 -4.52
C PHE A 83 49.85 11.90 -4.14
N MET A 84 49.66 13.08 -3.58
CA MET A 84 48.35 13.60 -3.22
C MET A 84 47.42 13.80 -4.42
N GLN A 85 47.96 14.31 -5.53
CA GLN A 85 47.22 14.47 -6.77
C GLN A 85 46.82 13.11 -7.45
N HIS A 86 47.69 12.12 -7.39
CA HIS A 86 47.36 10.78 -7.88
C HIS A 86 46.31 10.09 -7.00
N PHE A 87 46.44 10.25 -5.68
CA PHE A 87 45.44 9.72 -4.74
C PHE A 87 44.05 10.35 -4.94
N GLN A 88 43.97 11.67 -5.16
CA GLN A 88 42.71 12.37 -5.44
C GLN A 88 42.08 11.88 -6.77
N ARG A 89 42.88 11.66 -7.80
CA ARG A 89 42.38 11.12 -9.10
C ARG A 89 41.85 9.70 -8.95
N ILE A 90 42.56 8.82 -8.26
CA ILE A 90 42.12 7.45 -8.00
C ILE A 90 40.87 7.43 -7.14
N ALA A 91 40.81 8.26 -6.09
CA ALA A 91 39.63 8.38 -5.25
C ALA A 91 38.39 8.84 -6.05
N ALA A 92 38.54 9.83 -6.94
CA ALA A 92 37.46 10.30 -7.80
C ALA A 92 36.95 9.23 -8.77
N ILE A 93 37.88 8.43 -9.35
CA ILE A 93 37.54 7.34 -10.27
C ILE A 93 36.80 6.19 -9.55
N LEU A 94 37.09 5.95 -8.27
CA LEU A 94 36.46 4.89 -7.49
C LEU A 94 35.15 5.35 -6.81
N ILE A 95 35.11 6.60 -6.31
CA ILE A 95 33.94 7.13 -5.60
C ILE A 95 32.77 7.37 -6.57
N PHE A 96 33.04 7.88 -7.78
CA PHE A 96 31.98 8.19 -8.74
C PHE A 96 31.16 6.95 -9.17
N PRO A 97 31.75 5.82 -9.58
CA PRO A 97 30.98 4.62 -9.91
C PRO A 97 30.31 4.00 -8.68
N LEU A 98 30.92 4.12 -7.49
CA LEU A 98 30.36 3.61 -6.26
C LEU A 98 29.14 4.43 -5.85
N LEU A 99 29.18 5.75 -5.99
CA LEU A 99 28.07 6.66 -5.75
C LEU A 99 26.95 6.48 -6.78
N LEU A 100 27.32 6.26 -8.06
CA LEU A 100 26.36 5.95 -9.11
C LEU A 100 25.69 4.59 -8.88
N SER A 101 26.45 3.57 -8.47
CA SER A 101 25.93 2.26 -8.10
C SER A 101 25.00 2.33 -6.89
N PHE A 102 25.36 3.14 -5.88
CA PHE A 102 24.52 3.37 -4.71
C PHE A 102 23.20 4.08 -5.08
N LEU A 103 23.27 5.12 -5.91
CA LEU A 103 22.08 5.82 -6.41
C LEU A 103 21.20 4.92 -7.28
N THR A 104 21.80 4.13 -8.17
CA THR A 104 21.05 3.16 -8.98
C THR A 104 20.43 2.08 -8.11
N TYR A 105 21.15 1.56 -7.12
CA TYR A 105 20.60 0.59 -6.16
C TYR A 105 19.37 1.15 -5.43
N PHE A 106 19.44 2.36 -4.86
CA PHE A 106 18.30 3.01 -4.21
C PHE A 106 17.15 3.31 -5.18
N TYR A 107 17.47 3.78 -6.39
CA TYR A 107 16.44 4.05 -7.41
C TYR A 107 15.68 2.80 -7.86
N PHE A 108 16.33 1.65 -7.88
CA PHE A 108 15.71 0.38 -8.24
C PHE A 108 15.09 -0.37 -7.02
N GLN A 109 15.47 -0.03 -5.80
CA GLN A 109 14.96 -0.68 -4.59
C GLN A 109 13.50 -0.26 -4.29
N ASP A 110 13.10 0.96 -4.66
CA ASP A 110 11.75 1.49 -4.42
C ASP A 110 10.71 1.10 -5.50
N LYS A 111 11.07 0.27 -6.47
CA LYS A 111 10.04 -0.34 -7.30
C LYS A 111 9.54 -1.59 -6.57
N PRO A 112 8.34 -1.54 -5.94
CA PRO A 112 7.73 -2.78 -5.49
C PRO A 112 7.65 -3.66 -6.73
N THR A 113 8.43 -4.73 -6.77
CA THR A 113 8.20 -5.82 -7.70
C THR A 113 6.76 -6.22 -7.43
N ALA A 114 5.86 -5.89 -8.37
CA ALA A 114 4.48 -6.36 -8.31
C ALA A 114 4.57 -7.88 -8.30
N THR A 115 4.63 -8.44 -7.09
CA THR A 115 4.46 -9.87 -6.93
C THR A 115 3.13 -10.19 -7.59
N PRO A 116 3.07 -11.16 -8.51
CA PRO A 116 1.80 -11.51 -9.12
C PRO A 116 0.82 -11.80 -7.99
N THR A 117 -0.22 -10.98 -7.88
CA THR A 117 -1.23 -11.12 -6.85
C THR A 117 -1.95 -12.43 -7.13
N SER A 118 -1.65 -13.46 -6.34
CA SER A 118 -2.39 -14.72 -6.42
C SER A 118 -3.78 -14.48 -5.87
N PHE A 119 -4.79 -14.96 -6.57
CA PHE A 119 -6.19 -14.91 -6.14
C PHE A 119 -6.64 -16.27 -5.65
N ALA A 120 -7.46 -16.27 -4.62
CA ALA A 120 -8.25 -17.40 -4.17
C ALA A 120 -9.71 -17.16 -4.55
N GLU A 121 -10.45 -18.24 -4.80
CA GLU A 121 -11.87 -18.20 -5.06
C GLU A 121 -12.58 -19.22 -4.18
N ILE A 122 -13.68 -18.80 -3.54
CA ILE A 122 -14.55 -19.66 -2.77
C ILE A 122 -15.86 -19.76 -3.53
N GLU A 123 -16.22 -20.98 -3.90
CA GLU A 123 -17.51 -21.29 -4.47
C GLU A 123 -18.41 -21.95 -3.42
N CYS A 124 -19.63 -21.46 -3.29
CA CYS A 124 -20.65 -22.04 -2.44
C CYS A 124 -21.57 -22.93 -3.28
N PRO A 125 -21.62 -24.24 -3.05
CA PRO A 125 -22.50 -25.13 -3.79
C PRO A 125 -23.96 -24.74 -3.65
N MET A 126 -24.78 -25.13 -4.61
CA MET A 126 -26.23 -24.93 -4.57
C MET A 126 -26.87 -25.63 -3.36
N GLY A 127 -27.75 -24.93 -2.65
CA GLY A 127 -28.46 -25.45 -1.47
C GLY A 127 -27.61 -25.45 -0.19
N VAL A 128 -26.41 -24.88 -0.22
CA VAL A 128 -25.48 -24.83 0.93
C VAL A 128 -25.18 -23.38 1.29
N ARG A 129 -24.74 -23.15 2.51
CA ARG A 129 -24.19 -21.88 3.00
C ARG A 129 -22.76 -22.13 3.46
N THR A 130 -21.81 -21.33 3.00
CA THR A 130 -20.39 -21.50 3.28
C THR A 130 -19.86 -20.30 4.07
N LYS A 131 -19.35 -20.54 5.29
CA LYS A 131 -18.64 -19.49 6.05
C LYS A 131 -17.24 -19.32 5.52
N PHE A 132 -16.75 -18.07 5.50
CA PHE A 132 -15.41 -17.75 5.08
C PHE A 132 -14.73 -16.78 6.04
N GLN A 133 -13.40 -16.77 5.99
CA GLN A 133 -12.55 -15.78 6.62
C GLN A 133 -11.53 -15.28 5.61
N LEU A 134 -11.37 -13.97 5.55
CA LEU A 134 -10.44 -13.28 4.65
C LEU A 134 -9.09 -13.02 5.32
N PRO A 135 -8.05 -12.69 4.53
CA PRO A 135 -6.69 -12.47 5.06
C PRO A 135 -6.56 -11.32 6.07
N ASP A 136 -7.47 -10.35 6.06
CA ASP A 136 -7.52 -9.22 7.01
C ASP A 136 -8.25 -9.56 8.32
N GLY A 137 -8.74 -10.79 8.47
CA GLY A 137 -9.55 -11.24 9.59
C GLY A 137 -11.04 -10.98 9.44
N SER A 138 -11.50 -10.29 8.38
CA SER A 138 -12.91 -10.13 8.07
C SER A 138 -13.56 -11.49 7.83
N THR A 139 -14.80 -11.65 8.26
CA THR A 139 -15.55 -12.91 8.13
C THR A 139 -16.85 -12.69 7.37
N GLY A 140 -17.46 -13.78 6.94
CA GLY A 140 -18.75 -13.71 6.29
C GLY A 140 -19.35 -15.09 5.99
N THR A 141 -20.47 -15.06 5.28
CA THR A 141 -21.15 -16.25 4.81
C THR A 141 -21.56 -16.04 3.36
N LEU A 142 -21.25 -17.00 2.50
CA LEU A 142 -21.76 -17.07 1.14
C LEU A 142 -23.07 -17.86 1.13
N ASN A 143 -24.05 -17.38 0.39
CA ASN A 143 -25.28 -18.10 0.13
C ASN A 143 -25.13 -19.07 -1.06
N SER A 144 -26.11 -19.90 -1.23
CA SER A 144 -26.23 -20.91 -2.29
C SER A 144 -25.85 -20.37 -3.68
N GLY A 145 -24.93 -21.05 -4.36
CA GLY A 145 -24.49 -20.72 -5.72
C GLY A 145 -23.62 -19.46 -5.86
N SER A 146 -23.20 -18.87 -4.75
CA SER A 146 -22.38 -17.66 -4.76
C SER A 146 -20.90 -17.94 -4.88
N ARG A 147 -20.15 -16.99 -5.44
CA ARG A 147 -18.70 -17.04 -5.61
C ARG A 147 -18.07 -15.77 -5.07
N LEU A 148 -16.96 -15.93 -4.34
CA LEU A 148 -16.17 -14.84 -3.79
C LEU A 148 -14.71 -15.01 -4.20
N LYS A 149 -14.18 -14.06 -4.97
CA LYS A 149 -12.80 -14.02 -5.40
C LYS A 149 -12.07 -12.91 -4.68
N TYR A 150 -10.90 -13.21 -4.12
CA TYR A 150 -10.10 -12.27 -3.34
C TYR A 150 -8.61 -12.57 -3.47
N PRO A 151 -7.71 -11.58 -3.29
CA PRO A 151 -6.28 -11.83 -3.27
C PRO A 151 -5.89 -12.61 -2.02
N VAL A 152 -4.96 -13.58 -2.16
CA VAL A 152 -4.44 -14.39 -1.04
C VAL A 152 -3.84 -13.52 0.06
N GLN A 153 -3.36 -12.33 -0.30
CA GLN A 153 -2.88 -11.31 0.62
C GLN A 153 -3.35 -9.93 0.16
N PHE A 154 -3.92 -9.13 1.07
CA PHE A 154 -4.25 -7.74 0.78
C PHE A 154 -2.98 -6.88 0.86
N ILE A 155 -2.59 -6.29 -0.27
CA ILE A 155 -1.43 -5.39 -0.39
C ILE A 155 -1.94 -4.02 -0.86
N GLY A 156 -1.99 -3.05 0.05
CA GLY A 156 -2.44 -1.68 -0.25
C GLY A 156 -3.95 -1.49 -0.38
N GLU A 157 -4.69 -2.48 -0.86
CA GLU A 157 -6.16 -2.45 -1.01
C GLU A 157 -6.79 -3.74 -0.47
N ARG A 158 -7.96 -3.62 0.17
CA ARG A 158 -8.79 -4.75 0.61
C ARG A 158 -9.96 -4.91 -0.34
N LYS A 159 -9.74 -5.57 -1.48
CA LYS A 159 -10.72 -5.67 -2.55
C LYS A 159 -11.10 -7.13 -2.85
N VAL A 160 -12.40 -7.38 -2.93
CA VAL A 160 -12.97 -8.68 -3.29
C VAL A 160 -13.99 -8.53 -4.43
N GLU A 161 -14.20 -9.60 -5.18
CA GLU A 161 -15.20 -9.68 -6.24
C GLU A 161 -16.28 -10.69 -5.83
N LEU A 162 -17.53 -10.26 -5.87
CA LEU A 162 -18.69 -11.07 -5.48
C LEU A 162 -19.62 -11.31 -6.65
N VAL A 163 -20.03 -12.57 -6.81
CA VAL A 163 -21.16 -13.00 -7.63
C VAL A 163 -22.09 -13.80 -6.75
N GLY A 164 -23.37 -13.44 -6.70
CA GLY A 164 -24.36 -14.07 -5.85
C GLY A 164 -24.66 -13.28 -4.58
N GLU A 165 -24.95 -13.95 -3.48
CA GLU A 165 -25.28 -13.32 -2.20
C GLU A 165 -24.24 -13.64 -1.13
N ALA A 166 -23.80 -12.61 -0.42
CA ALA A 166 -22.88 -12.71 0.70
C ALA A 166 -23.22 -11.76 1.84
N PHE A 167 -23.07 -12.26 3.04
CA PHE A 167 -23.04 -11.47 4.25
C PHE A 167 -21.58 -11.24 4.66
N PHE A 168 -21.23 -10.00 4.95
CA PHE A 168 -19.90 -9.59 5.38
C PHE A 168 -19.94 -9.01 6.78
N ASP A 169 -18.94 -9.38 7.58
CA ASP A 169 -18.59 -8.74 8.85
C ASP A 169 -17.13 -8.29 8.75
N VAL A 170 -16.95 -7.02 8.37
CA VAL A 170 -15.65 -6.46 7.99
C VAL A 170 -14.95 -5.86 9.18
N VAL A 171 -13.70 -6.27 9.41
CA VAL A 171 -12.82 -5.70 10.44
C VAL A 171 -12.57 -4.22 10.16
N HIS A 172 -12.73 -3.39 11.20
CA HIS A 172 -12.56 -1.94 11.09
C HIS A 172 -11.11 -1.56 10.77
N ASN A 173 -10.93 -0.80 9.68
CA ASN A 173 -9.68 -0.17 9.31
C ASN A 173 -9.97 1.09 8.48
N ALA A 174 -9.74 2.26 9.09
CA ALA A 174 -10.00 3.55 8.45
C ALA A 174 -8.93 3.94 7.40
N GLU A 175 -7.71 3.38 7.51
CA GLU A 175 -6.60 3.71 6.61
C GLU A 175 -6.69 2.95 5.29
N ILE A 176 -7.18 1.69 5.35
CA ILE A 176 -7.29 0.83 4.17
C ILE A 176 -8.76 0.39 4.04
N PRO A 177 -9.57 1.08 3.24
CA PRO A 177 -10.97 0.71 2.99
C PRO A 177 -11.10 -0.69 2.43
N PHE A 178 -12.23 -1.34 2.73
CA PHE A 178 -12.61 -2.62 2.15
C PHE A 178 -13.62 -2.40 1.01
N HIS A 179 -13.38 -3.04 -0.13
CA HIS A 179 -14.18 -2.92 -1.33
C HIS A 179 -14.79 -4.26 -1.72
N VAL A 180 -16.09 -4.29 -1.93
CA VAL A 180 -16.79 -5.41 -2.59
C VAL A 180 -17.22 -4.96 -3.95
N ASN A 181 -16.62 -5.55 -4.98
CA ASN A 181 -17.00 -5.32 -6.37
C ASN A 181 -18.02 -6.37 -6.80
N THR A 182 -19.11 -5.89 -7.34
CA THR A 182 -20.09 -6.70 -8.06
C THR A 182 -19.99 -6.44 -9.56
N ARG A 183 -20.94 -6.96 -10.34
CA ARG A 183 -21.01 -6.69 -11.78
C ARG A 183 -21.22 -5.21 -12.12
N ASN A 184 -21.93 -4.45 -11.25
CA ASN A 184 -22.33 -3.07 -11.55
C ASN A 184 -21.91 -2.06 -10.47
N LEU A 185 -21.57 -2.51 -9.26
CA LEU A 185 -21.31 -1.66 -8.11
C LEU A 185 -19.91 -1.87 -7.50
N ASP A 186 -19.35 -0.81 -6.97
CA ASP A 186 -18.24 -0.79 -6.04
C ASP A 186 -18.77 -0.35 -4.65
N ILE A 187 -18.68 -1.24 -3.68
CA ILE A 187 -19.23 -1.10 -2.34
C ILE A 187 -18.06 -0.91 -1.38
N LYS A 188 -17.89 0.31 -0.88
CA LYS A 188 -16.77 0.70 -0.01
C LYS A 188 -17.21 0.80 1.43
N VAL A 189 -16.44 0.16 2.33
CA VAL A 189 -16.68 0.17 3.78
C VAL A 189 -15.38 0.32 4.57
N LEU A 190 -15.47 0.77 5.83
CA LEU A 190 -14.31 0.88 6.73
C LEU A 190 -14.31 -0.16 7.85
N GLY A 191 -15.47 -0.70 8.20
CA GLY A 191 -15.68 -1.67 9.28
C GLY A 191 -17.18 -1.75 9.53
N THR A 192 -17.83 -2.71 8.90
CA THR A 192 -19.27 -2.65 8.61
C THR A 192 -19.81 -4.07 8.51
N THR A 193 -21.00 -4.25 9.00
CA THR A 193 -21.75 -5.51 8.84
C THR A 193 -22.88 -5.30 7.85
N PHE A 194 -22.87 -5.99 6.72
CA PHE A 194 -23.81 -5.76 5.62
C PHE A 194 -24.02 -7.02 4.77
N ASN A 195 -25.10 -7.01 3.98
CA ASN A 195 -25.43 -8.06 3.02
C ASN A 195 -25.43 -7.49 1.61
N VAL A 196 -24.93 -8.25 0.65
CA VAL A 196 -24.92 -7.90 -0.77
C VAL A 196 -25.57 -9.02 -1.55
N ILE A 197 -26.47 -8.68 -2.47
CA ILE A 197 -27.10 -9.58 -3.41
C ILE A 197 -26.78 -9.08 -4.82
N ALA A 198 -26.05 -9.87 -5.61
CA ALA A 198 -25.62 -9.56 -6.97
C ALA A 198 -25.59 -10.84 -7.81
N ASN A 199 -26.76 -11.45 -7.99
CA ASN A 199 -26.91 -12.67 -8.79
C ASN A 199 -26.84 -12.36 -10.30
N GLU A 200 -26.15 -13.21 -11.05
CA GLU A 200 -25.97 -13.02 -12.51
C GLU A 200 -27.28 -13.08 -13.29
N ASP A 201 -28.24 -13.87 -12.84
CA ASP A 201 -29.53 -14.10 -13.46
C ASP A 201 -30.63 -13.11 -13.03
N GLU A 202 -30.29 -12.16 -12.13
CA GLU A 202 -31.22 -11.14 -11.66
C GLU A 202 -31.00 -9.79 -12.31
N GLN A 203 -32.08 -9.00 -12.43
CA GLN A 203 -32.06 -7.65 -12.97
C GLN A 203 -31.85 -6.59 -11.87
N THR A 204 -31.58 -7.02 -10.64
CA THR A 204 -31.35 -6.12 -9.51
C THR A 204 -30.12 -6.52 -8.73
N GLU A 205 -29.39 -5.52 -8.21
CA GLU A 205 -28.41 -5.70 -7.15
C GLU A 205 -28.91 -5.00 -5.89
N GLU A 206 -28.75 -5.65 -4.74
CA GLU A 206 -29.26 -5.15 -3.47
C GLU A 206 -28.16 -5.11 -2.42
N ILE A 207 -28.11 -4.03 -1.63
CA ILE A 207 -27.20 -3.87 -0.50
C ILE A 207 -28.04 -3.53 0.72
N VAL A 208 -27.85 -4.28 1.81
CA VAL A 208 -28.54 -4.06 3.08
C VAL A 208 -27.50 -3.80 4.17
N LEU A 209 -27.61 -2.68 4.86
CA LEU A 209 -26.68 -2.30 5.92
C LEU A 209 -27.27 -2.63 7.29
N GLN A 210 -26.50 -3.43 8.07
CA GLN A 210 -26.85 -3.74 9.46
C GLN A 210 -26.18 -2.77 10.44
N THR A 211 -24.85 -2.61 10.36
CA THR A 211 -24.09 -1.70 11.25
C THR A 211 -22.98 -1.01 10.48
N GLY A 212 -22.59 0.19 10.89
CA GLY A 212 -21.54 0.98 10.29
C GLY A 212 -22.02 1.93 9.20
N SER A 213 -21.30 2.06 8.10
CA SER A 213 -21.64 2.88 6.93
C SER A 213 -21.14 2.22 5.65
N VAL A 214 -21.93 2.33 4.59
CA VAL A 214 -21.58 1.81 3.24
C VAL A 214 -21.64 2.95 2.24
N ASP A 215 -20.55 3.18 1.52
CA ASP A 215 -20.51 4.07 0.37
C ASP A 215 -20.63 3.24 -0.91
N VAL A 216 -21.68 3.50 -1.69
CA VAL A 216 -22.00 2.76 -2.91
C VAL A 216 -21.71 3.63 -4.11
N SER A 217 -20.88 3.13 -4.99
CA SER A 217 -20.51 3.78 -6.24
C SER A 217 -20.71 2.85 -7.45
N SER A 218 -20.85 3.43 -8.62
CA SER A 218 -20.76 2.67 -9.86
C SER A 218 -19.29 2.27 -10.11
N LEU A 219 -19.05 1.28 -10.97
CA LEU A 219 -17.69 0.89 -11.39
C LEU A 219 -16.91 2.02 -12.09
N THR A 220 -17.61 3.07 -12.56
CA THR A 220 -16.97 4.27 -13.12
C THR A 220 -16.57 5.31 -12.07
N GLY A 221 -16.77 5.01 -10.77
CA GLY A 221 -16.44 5.89 -9.65
C GLY A 221 -17.49 6.95 -9.33
N LYS A 222 -18.66 6.94 -10.00
CA LYS A 222 -19.74 7.85 -9.62
C LYS A 222 -20.44 7.35 -8.37
N GLN A 223 -20.40 8.15 -7.29
CA GLN A 223 -21.12 7.87 -6.07
C GLN A 223 -22.65 7.87 -6.32
N LEU A 224 -23.32 6.83 -5.88
CA LEU A 224 -24.76 6.64 -5.99
C LEU A 224 -25.46 6.97 -4.67
N ALA A 225 -25.00 6.39 -3.56
CA ALA A 225 -25.59 6.62 -2.25
C ALA A 225 -24.61 6.29 -1.11
N VAL A 226 -24.89 6.86 0.06
CA VAL A 226 -24.33 6.41 1.34
C VAL A 226 -25.46 5.82 2.17
N LEU A 227 -25.25 4.60 2.68
CA LEU A 227 -26.22 3.91 3.53
C LEU A 227 -25.87 4.08 5.01
N SER A 228 -26.93 4.26 5.80
CA SER A 228 -26.95 4.18 7.26
C SER A 228 -27.57 2.86 7.72
N PRO A 229 -27.37 2.44 8.98
CA PRO A 229 -27.96 1.19 9.48
C PRO A 229 -29.48 1.14 9.26
N ASN A 230 -29.98 -0.05 8.89
CA ASN A 230 -31.35 -0.31 8.49
C ASN A 230 -31.77 0.37 7.19
N GLU A 231 -30.85 0.67 6.31
CA GLU A 231 -31.16 1.10 4.95
C GLU A 231 -30.79 0.01 3.92
N GLN A 232 -31.56 -0.03 2.87
CA GLN A 232 -31.37 -0.88 1.69
C GLN A 232 -31.21 -0.01 0.45
N LEU A 233 -30.25 -0.33 -0.40
CA LEU A 233 -30.18 0.16 -1.77
C LEU A 233 -30.56 -0.98 -2.70
N VAL A 234 -31.46 -0.71 -3.65
CA VAL A 234 -31.81 -1.61 -4.74
C VAL A 234 -31.48 -0.92 -6.06
N LEU A 235 -30.53 -1.46 -6.81
CA LEU A 235 -30.18 -1.02 -8.15
C LEU A 235 -31.02 -1.83 -9.16
N ASP A 236 -31.79 -1.18 -10.01
CA ASP A 236 -32.42 -1.76 -11.20
C ASP A 236 -31.44 -1.64 -12.36
N ILE A 237 -30.89 -2.77 -12.81
CA ILE A 237 -29.81 -2.82 -13.81
C ILE A 237 -30.33 -2.37 -15.18
N GLU A 238 -31.55 -2.78 -15.53
CA GLU A 238 -32.17 -2.47 -16.84
C GLU A 238 -32.46 -0.97 -16.96
N LYS A 239 -33.12 -0.41 -15.92
CA LYS A 239 -33.45 1.02 -15.88
C LYS A 239 -32.29 1.91 -15.52
N ARG A 240 -31.19 1.35 -14.98
CA ARG A 240 -30.04 2.10 -14.44
C ARG A 240 -30.43 3.13 -13.38
N THR A 241 -31.43 2.79 -12.58
CA THR A 241 -31.93 3.61 -11.47
C THR A 241 -31.78 2.84 -10.17
N PHE A 242 -31.67 3.57 -9.07
CA PHE A 242 -31.64 2.94 -7.76
C PHE A 242 -32.70 3.56 -6.83
N THR A 243 -33.16 2.77 -5.87
CA THR A 243 -34.01 3.20 -4.78
C THR A 243 -33.29 2.94 -3.46
N LYS A 244 -33.52 3.83 -2.50
CA LYS A 244 -33.04 3.69 -1.14
C LYS A 244 -34.26 3.61 -0.23
N ASN A 245 -34.36 2.56 0.58
CA ASN A 245 -35.49 2.25 1.42
C ASN A 245 -35.06 2.07 2.87
N ASP A 246 -35.88 2.51 3.81
CA ASP A 246 -35.77 2.17 5.22
C ASP A 246 -36.36 0.77 5.44
N ILE A 247 -35.59 -0.09 6.08
CA ILE A 247 -35.95 -1.50 6.30
C ILE A 247 -35.52 -1.94 7.70
N GLU A 248 -35.93 -3.14 8.10
CA GLU A 248 -35.34 -3.83 9.25
C GLU A 248 -34.27 -4.82 8.74
N ALA A 249 -32.99 -4.42 8.80
CA ALA A 249 -31.88 -5.20 8.23
C ALA A 249 -31.77 -6.61 8.79
N SER A 250 -32.17 -6.81 10.05
CA SER A 250 -32.17 -8.14 10.70
C SER A 250 -32.90 -9.20 9.90
N GLN A 251 -33.98 -8.83 9.20
CA GLN A 251 -34.80 -9.77 8.41
C GLN A 251 -34.10 -10.27 7.15
N TYR A 252 -33.20 -9.45 6.60
CA TYR A 252 -32.46 -9.76 5.37
C TYR A 252 -31.20 -10.59 5.58
N ILE A 253 -30.76 -10.75 6.82
CA ILE A 253 -29.51 -11.43 7.17
C ILE A 253 -29.71 -12.76 7.92
N THR A 254 -30.98 -13.09 8.28
CA THR A 254 -31.33 -14.35 9.01
C THR A 254 -31.04 -15.60 8.19
N TRP A 255 -30.93 -15.47 6.90
CA TRP A 255 -30.64 -16.59 5.99
C TRP A 255 -29.32 -17.31 6.36
N LYS A 256 -28.31 -16.58 6.86
CA LYS A 256 -27.03 -17.15 7.34
C LYS A 256 -27.20 -18.16 8.49
N GLU A 257 -28.34 -18.06 9.20
CA GLU A 257 -28.71 -18.95 10.32
C GLU A 257 -29.71 -20.03 9.91
N GLY A 258 -30.03 -20.14 8.61
CA GLY A 258 -31.03 -21.09 8.15
C GLY A 258 -32.47 -20.62 8.30
N LYS A 259 -32.69 -19.34 8.53
CA LYS A 259 -34.03 -18.78 8.73
C LYS A 259 -34.44 -17.92 7.52
N LEU A 260 -35.54 -18.29 6.90
CA LEU A 260 -36.19 -17.51 5.86
C LEU A 260 -37.37 -16.74 6.47
N VAL A 261 -37.19 -15.42 6.64
CA VAL A 261 -38.17 -14.55 7.34
C VAL A 261 -38.82 -13.64 6.34
N PHE A 262 -40.15 -13.67 6.26
CA PHE A 262 -40.98 -12.75 5.50
C PHE A 262 -41.72 -11.82 6.46
N ARG A 263 -41.75 -10.52 6.16
CA ARG A 263 -42.45 -9.49 6.92
C ARG A 263 -43.02 -8.45 5.98
N ASN A 264 -44.35 -8.44 5.82
CA ASN A 264 -45.06 -7.53 4.91
C ASN A 264 -44.60 -7.61 3.44
N GLU A 265 -44.04 -8.74 3.03
CA GLU A 265 -43.56 -8.92 1.66
C GLU A 265 -44.72 -9.33 0.76
N ASN A 266 -44.80 -8.74 -0.44
CA ASN A 266 -45.74 -9.17 -1.48
C ASN A 266 -45.30 -10.48 -2.12
N MET A 267 -46.21 -11.12 -2.88
CA MET A 267 -45.95 -12.44 -3.48
C MET A 267 -44.74 -12.43 -4.42
N GLN A 268 -44.48 -11.34 -5.14
CA GLN A 268 -43.34 -11.26 -6.06
C GLN A 268 -42.01 -11.29 -5.28
N GLN A 269 -41.95 -10.58 -4.12
CA GLN A 269 -40.79 -10.60 -3.24
C GLN A 269 -40.59 -12.00 -2.63
N VAL A 270 -41.67 -12.61 -2.15
CA VAL A 270 -41.67 -13.98 -1.61
C VAL A 270 -41.16 -14.96 -2.65
N ALA A 271 -41.68 -14.91 -3.88
CA ALA A 271 -41.30 -15.81 -4.97
C ALA A 271 -39.80 -15.67 -5.31
N ARG A 272 -39.27 -14.44 -5.42
CA ARG A 272 -37.84 -14.23 -5.65
C ARG A 272 -36.98 -14.84 -4.55
N ARG A 273 -37.35 -14.61 -3.27
CA ARG A 273 -36.59 -15.16 -2.13
C ARG A 273 -36.65 -16.68 -2.04
N LEU A 274 -37.84 -17.30 -2.34
CA LEU A 274 -37.96 -18.74 -2.46
C LEU A 274 -37.13 -19.30 -3.61
N SER A 275 -37.09 -18.60 -4.76
CA SER A 275 -36.27 -19.00 -5.91
C SER A 275 -34.80 -19.10 -5.56
N ARG A 276 -34.26 -18.08 -4.87
CA ARG A 276 -32.85 -18.04 -4.39
C ARG A 276 -32.58 -19.16 -3.38
N TRP A 277 -33.46 -19.29 -2.38
CA TRP A 277 -33.26 -20.21 -1.27
C TRP A 277 -33.25 -21.69 -1.69
N TYR A 278 -34.19 -22.04 -2.57
CA TYR A 278 -34.38 -23.43 -2.99
C TYR A 278 -33.78 -23.76 -4.35
N ASN A 279 -33.07 -22.83 -4.98
CA ASN A 279 -32.56 -22.98 -6.34
C ASN A 279 -33.68 -23.46 -7.30
N ALA A 280 -34.86 -22.82 -7.24
CA ALA A 280 -36.04 -23.13 -8.06
C ALA A 280 -36.49 -21.88 -8.82
N GLU A 281 -37.17 -22.03 -9.91
CA GLU A 281 -37.86 -20.96 -10.62
C GLU A 281 -39.27 -20.84 -10.05
N VAL A 282 -39.52 -19.89 -9.14
CA VAL A 282 -40.85 -19.63 -8.58
C VAL A 282 -41.44 -18.41 -9.30
N VAL A 283 -42.49 -18.62 -10.08
CA VAL A 283 -43.13 -17.59 -10.92
C VAL A 283 -44.52 -17.29 -10.40
N VAL A 284 -44.84 -16.01 -10.24
CA VAL A 284 -46.23 -15.56 -9.93
C VAL A 284 -46.93 -15.26 -11.24
N ASP A 285 -47.92 -16.07 -11.58
CA ASP A 285 -48.67 -15.96 -12.84
C ASP A 285 -50.00 -15.19 -12.68
N ASP A 286 -50.28 -14.66 -11.50
CA ASP A 286 -51.50 -13.92 -11.22
C ASP A 286 -51.23 -12.66 -10.36
N ARG A 287 -51.50 -11.49 -10.96
CA ARG A 287 -51.29 -10.18 -10.27
C ARG A 287 -52.19 -9.98 -9.05
N LEU A 288 -53.29 -10.69 -8.93
CA LEU A 288 -54.16 -10.61 -7.76
C LEU A 288 -53.45 -11.13 -6.49
N LEU A 289 -52.35 -11.89 -6.63
CA LEU A 289 -51.53 -12.33 -5.50
C LEU A 289 -50.67 -11.22 -4.93
N ASP A 290 -50.43 -10.15 -5.67
CA ASP A 290 -49.59 -9.00 -5.18
C ASP A 290 -50.31 -8.18 -4.10
N ASP A 291 -51.62 -8.29 -3.97
CA ASP A 291 -52.43 -7.64 -2.93
C ASP A 291 -52.26 -8.31 -1.55
N TYR A 292 -51.69 -9.51 -1.51
CA TYR A 292 -51.46 -10.27 -0.27
C TYR A 292 -50.05 -10.09 0.22
N THR A 293 -49.92 -9.75 1.52
CA THR A 293 -48.65 -9.65 2.20
C THR A 293 -48.41 -10.83 3.13
N PHE A 294 -47.16 -11.23 3.25
CA PHE A 294 -46.78 -12.43 4.00
C PHE A 294 -46.03 -12.08 5.27
N HIS A 295 -46.42 -12.81 6.35
CA HIS A 295 -45.74 -12.84 7.63
C HIS A 295 -45.44 -14.30 7.96
N ALA A 296 -44.22 -14.76 7.80
CA ALA A 296 -43.81 -16.12 8.13
C ALA A 296 -42.34 -16.22 8.45
N THR A 297 -41.97 -17.20 9.24
CA THR A 297 -40.56 -17.60 9.45
C THR A 297 -40.46 -19.08 9.22
N PHE A 298 -39.60 -19.49 8.32
CA PHE A 298 -39.29 -20.89 8.00
C PHE A 298 -37.86 -21.18 8.47
N ILE A 299 -37.63 -22.35 9.06
CA ILE A 299 -36.32 -22.77 9.58
C ILE A 299 -36.00 -24.11 8.96
N ASP A 300 -35.19 -24.07 7.89
CA ASP A 300 -34.74 -25.27 7.13
C ASP A 300 -35.87 -26.16 6.62
N GLU A 301 -37.13 -25.65 6.48
CA GLU A 301 -38.23 -26.38 5.88
C GLU A 301 -38.01 -26.64 4.39
N PRO A 302 -38.41 -27.80 3.87
CA PRO A 302 -38.42 -28.09 2.42
C PRO A 302 -39.35 -27.17 1.65
N LEU A 303 -39.05 -26.87 0.38
CA LEU A 303 -39.85 -25.99 -0.48
C LEU A 303 -41.33 -26.42 -0.52
N ASP A 304 -41.59 -27.73 -0.61
CA ASP A 304 -42.95 -28.25 -0.73
C ASP A 304 -43.82 -27.98 0.50
N GLU A 305 -43.21 -28.04 1.69
CA GLU A 305 -43.89 -27.68 2.96
C GLU A 305 -44.11 -26.16 3.02
N VAL A 306 -43.13 -25.34 2.62
CA VAL A 306 -43.31 -23.88 2.56
C VAL A 306 -44.43 -23.50 1.66
N LEU A 307 -44.49 -24.06 0.43
CA LEU A 307 -45.58 -23.81 -0.54
C LEU A 307 -46.95 -24.24 0.01
N LYS A 308 -46.98 -25.37 0.69
CA LYS A 308 -48.21 -25.87 1.35
C LYS A 308 -48.68 -24.92 2.44
N LEU A 309 -47.78 -24.47 3.33
CA LEU A 309 -48.08 -23.51 4.39
C LEU A 309 -48.57 -22.16 3.82
N LEU A 310 -47.92 -21.65 2.80
CA LEU A 310 -48.36 -20.45 2.07
C LEU A 310 -49.78 -20.65 1.48
N SER A 311 -50.08 -21.83 0.94
CA SER A 311 -51.40 -22.13 0.37
C SER A 311 -52.53 -22.28 1.41
N ILE A 312 -52.18 -22.46 2.70
CA ILE A 312 -53.13 -22.50 3.82
C ILE A 312 -53.46 -21.11 4.31
N THR A 313 -52.46 -20.20 4.28
CA THR A 313 -52.58 -18.82 4.83
C THR A 313 -53.04 -17.79 3.79
N THR A 314 -53.09 -18.16 2.53
CA THR A 314 -53.49 -17.27 1.42
C THR A 314 -54.28 -18.04 0.37
N PRO A 315 -55.10 -17.39 -0.47
CA PRO A 315 -55.81 -18.05 -1.55
C PRO A 315 -54.87 -18.42 -2.70
N LEU A 316 -53.79 -19.16 -2.36
CA LEU A 316 -52.73 -19.58 -3.25
C LEU A 316 -52.97 -21.05 -3.70
N SER A 317 -52.73 -21.33 -4.97
CA SER A 317 -52.47 -22.66 -5.50
C SER A 317 -51.13 -22.66 -6.22
N PHE A 318 -50.45 -23.77 -6.17
CA PHE A 318 -49.16 -23.91 -6.87
C PHE A 318 -49.17 -25.16 -7.75
N LYS A 319 -48.43 -25.09 -8.85
CA LYS A 319 -48.23 -26.21 -9.75
C LYS A 319 -46.75 -26.31 -10.11
N GLU A 320 -46.17 -27.49 -9.93
CA GLU A 320 -44.84 -27.80 -10.45
C GLU A 320 -44.96 -28.22 -11.92
N GLU A 321 -44.20 -27.57 -12.81
CA GLU A 321 -44.06 -27.94 -14.20
C GLU A 321 -43.12 -29.16 -14.32
N LYS A 322 -43.39 -30.02 -15.30
CA LYS A 322 -42.52 -31.16 -15.60
C LYS A 322 -41.11 -30.66 -15.93
N ARG A 323 -40.14 -31.15 -15.19
CA ARG A 323 -38.72 -30.84 -15.48
C ARG A 323 -38.33 -31.33 -16.85
N LYS A 324 -37.67 -30.50 -17.61
CA LYS A 324 -36.99 -30.86 -18.84
C LYS A 324 -35.53 -31.16 -18.50
N SER A 325 -34.95 -32.16 -19.14
CA SER A 325 -33.50 -32.36 -19.15
C SER A 325 -32.93 -31.78 -20.43
N ASP A 326 -31.70 -31.33 -20.34
CA ASP A 326 -30.91 -30.97 -21.51
C ASP A 326 -30.44 -32.23 -22.26
N PRO A 327 -29.78 -32.10 -23.42
CA PRO A 327 -29.25 -33.23 -24.18
C PRO A 327 -28.19 -34.06 -23.43
N GLU A 328 -27.57 -33.48 -22.41
CA GLU A 328 -26.55 -34.12 -21.55
C GLU A 328 -27.19 -34.87 -20.38
N GLY A 329 -28.53 -34.80 -20.23
CA GLY A 329 -29.27 -35.48 -19.17
C GLY A 329 -29.36 -34.73 -17.85
N VAL A 330 -28.90 -33.48 -17.81
CA VAL A 330 -29.00 -32.61 -16.61
C VAL A 330 -30.42 -32.02 -16.54
N PHE A 331 -31.08 -32.18 -15.41
CA PHE A 331 -32.39 -31.59 -15.19
C PHE A 331 -32.32 -30.09 -14.93
N GLN A 332 -33.19 -29.33 -15.62
CA GLN A 332 -33.35 -27.89 -15.34
C GLN A 332 -33.86 -27.65 -13.92
N LYS A 333 -33.71 -26.40 -13.42
CA LYS A 333 -34.27 -25.99 -12.12
C LYS A 333 -35.75 -26.38 -12.02
N ARG A 334 -36.23 -26.68 -10.80
CA ARG A 334 -37.65 -26.86 -10.53
C ARG A 334 -38.40 -25.59 -10.90
N LYS A 335 -39.49 -25.69 -11.66
CA LYS A 335 -40.33 -24.54 -11.98
C LYS A 335 -41.66 -24.66 -11.29
N ILE A 336 -41.96 -23.70 -10.43
CA ILE A 336 -43.20 -23.62 -9.64
C ILE A 336 -43.98 -22.39 -10.10
N VAL A 337 -45.20 -22.61 -10.53
CA VAL A 337 -46.11 -21.54 -10.94
C VAL A 337 -47.14 -21.32 -9.84
N LEU A 338 -47.13 -20.08 -9.28
CA LEU A 338 -48.09 -19.65 -8.26
C LEU A 338 -49.30 -18.97 -8.90
N LYS A 339 -50.50 -19.40 -8.57
CA LYS A 339 -51.77 -18.85 -9.07
C LYS A 339 -52.74 -18.63 -7.94
N ILE A 340 -53.67 -17.69 -8.14
CA ILE A 340 -54.75 -17.51 -7.17
C ILE A 340 -55.71 -18.73 -7.20
N ASN A 341 -56.15 -19.15 -6.05
CA ASN A 341 -57.19 -20.16 -5.91
C ASN A 341 -58.56 -19.47 -5.73
N GLN A 342 -59.28 -19.38 -6.79
CA GLN A 342 -60.59 -18.71 -6.86
C GLN A 342 -61.57 -19.22 -5.80
N SER A 343 -61.55 -20.52 -5.47
CA SER A 343 -62.46 -21.10 -4.48
C SER A 343 -62.15 -20.69 -3.04
N LYS A 344 -60.93 -20.23 -2.78
CA LYS A 344 -60.48 -19.81 -1.47
C LYS A 344 -60.58 -18.29 -1.22
N ILE A 345 -60.78 -17.48 -2.26
CA ILE A 345 -60.78 -16.00 -2.13
C ILE A 345 -61.71 -15.52 -1.02
N ASN A 346 -62.89 -16.10 -0.94
CA ASN A 346 -63.91 -15.68 0.05
C ASN A 346 -63.53 -16.05 1.50
N GLN A 347 -62.53 -16.89 1.71
CA GLN A 347 -62.04 -17.25 3.06
C GLN A 347 -60.98 -16.29 3.60
N PHE A 348 -60.42 -15.45 2.72
CA PHE A 348 -59.34 -14.53 3.05
C PHE A 348 -59.65 -13.04 2.79
N ARG A 349 -60.92 -12.74 2.49
CA ARG A 349 -61.46 -11.38 2.41
C ARG A 349 -62.01 -10.88 3.73
#